data_37f22fc2e993eeb6f629904a64348127
#
_entry.id   37f22fc2e993eeb6f629904a64348127
#
_cell.length_a   1.000
_cell.length_b   1.000
_cell.length_c   1.000
_cell.angle_alpha   90.00
_cell.angle_beta   90.00
_cell.angle_gamma   90.00
#
_symmetry.space_group_name_H-M   'P 1'
#
loop_
_entity.id
_entity.type
_entity.pdbx_description
1 polymer ?
#
loop_
_entity_poly.entity_id
_entity_poly.type
_entity_poly.pdbx_seq_one_letter_code
_entity_poly.pdbx_strand_id
1 'polypeptide(L)'
;MAYQRTPYVESKRAEARQRLVQAAVALIERGGWREVQMSAVATEAGLSTGAVYLHFPSKTDLLAEVYRTQAGTELHVLTLIAEQPVPAADRLRAGINAFAQRAMRKPRLAYALALEPTDIDVEEVRLHFHREFGVQFRRILDSGVAAGEFTIADTRVAAACIFGGIVESLLGPLGATALAGGKAASARRQPDATALVDGVVAFCFHGLGKPAPRNPPTKRRAVGRSGRAKD
;
A
#
# COMPACT_ATOMS: atom_id res chain seq x y z
N MET A 1 4.68 -21.63 39.23
CA MET A 1 5.33 -22.26 38.05
C MET A 1 4.61 -21.80 36.79
N ALA A 2 5.29 -21.06 35.90
CA ALA A 2 4.72 -20.67 34.62
C ALA A 2 4.62 -21.91 33.74
N TYR A 3 3.42 -22.26 33.28
CA TYR A 3 3.18 -23.35 32.35
C TYR A 3 3.85 -23.01 31.01
N GLN A 4 4.98 -23.64 30.71
CA GLN A 4 5.63 -23.52 29.40
C GLN A 4 4.79 -24.29 28.39
N ARG A 5 4.24 -23.57 27.43
CA ARG A 5 3.47 -24.16 26.32
C ARG A 5 4.43 -25.00 25.46
N THR A 6 3.99 -26.19 25.11
CA THR A 6 4.78 -27.06 24.22
C THR A 6 4.83 -26.48 22.81
N PRO A 7 5.93 -26.70 22.04
CA PRO A 7 6.04 -26.24 20.64
C PRO A 7 4.84 -26.66 19.78
N TYR A 8 4.27 -27.82 20.05
CA TYR A 8 3.05 -28.31 19.37
C TYR A 8 1.83 -27.42 19.62
N VAL A 9 1.61 -26.97 20.86
CA VAL A 9 0.48 -26.09 21.22
C VAL A 9 0.65 -24.73 20.58
N GLU A 10 1.87 -24.22 20.51
CA GLU A 10 2.17 -22.94 19.85
C GLU A 10 1.96 -23.01 18.34
N SER A 11 2.39 -24.10 17.68
CA SER A 11 2.13 -24.33 16.24
C SER A 11 0.63 -24.38 15.94
N LYS A 12 -0.15 -25.13 16.73
CA LYS A 12 -1.61 -25.20 16.55
C LYS A 12 -2.31 -23.86 16.76
N ARG A 13 -1.81 -23.05 17.69
CA ARG A 13 -2.32 -21.69 17.91
C ARG A 13 -1.99 -20.78 16.72
N ALA A 14 -0.78 -20.85 16.19
CA ALA A 14 -0.38 -20.09 15.01
C ALA A 14 -1.20 -20.49 13.77
N GLU A 15 -1.42 -21.79 13.54
CA GLU A 15 -2.28 -22.30 12.47
C GLU A 15 -3.72 -21.79 12.59
N ALA A 16 -4.29 -21.83 13.79
CA ALA A 16 -5.64 -21.32 14.02
C ALA A 16 -5.72 -19.81 13.78
N ARG A 17 -4.73 -19.03 14.24
CA ARG A 17 -4.63 -17.59 13.98
C ARG A 17 -4.57 -17.30 12.49
N GLN A 18 -3.75 -18.04 11.75
CA GLN A 18 -3.62 -17.88 10.30
C GLN A 18 -4.93 -18.21 9.57
N ARG A 19 -5.64 -19.28 9.98
CA ARG A 19 -6.96 -19.62 9.42
C ARG A 19 -7.98 -18.50 9.63
N LEU A 20 -7.99 -17.85 10.79
CA LEU A 20 -8.87 -16.72 11.09
C LEU A 20 -8.56 -15.51 10.20
N VAL A 21 -7.29 -15.19 9.99
CA VAL A 21 -6.88 -14.12 9.05
C VAL A 21 -7.32 -14.45 7.62
N GLN A 22 -7.12 -15.68 7.17
CA GLN A 22 -7.55 -16.12 5.82
C GLN A 22 -9.07 -16.06 5.66
N ALA A 23 -9.83 -16.47 6.69
CA ALA A 23 -11.28 -16.37 6.69
C ALA A 23 -11.74 -14.90 6.60
N ALA A 24 -11.11 -14.00 7.34
CA ALA A 24 -11.40 -12.56 7.23
C ALA A 24 -11.07 -12.01 5.84
N VAL A 25 -9.95 -12.40 5.23
CA VAL A 25 -9.61 -12.04 3.84
C VAL A 25 -10.68 -12.51 2.86
N ALA A 26 -11.16 -13.75 2.97
CA ALA A 26 -12.23 -14.28 2.11
C ALA A 26 -13.54 -13.48 2.26
N LEU A 27 -13.89 -13.05 3.46
CA LEU A 27 -15.03 -12.18 3.72
C LEU A 27 -14.84 -10.80 3.06
N ILE A 28 -13.67 -10.19 3.17
CA ILE A 28 -13.34 -8.92 2.54
C ILE A 28 -13.44 -9.03 1.01
N GLU A 29 -12.96 -10.11 0.43
CA GLU A 29 -13.05 -10.37 -1.02
C GLU A 29 -14.51 -10.48 -1.50
N ARG A 30 -15.45 -10.89 -0.63
CA ARG A 30 -16.88 -10.95 -0.95
C ARG A 30 -17.58 -9.58 -0.86
N GLY A 31 -17.30 -8.77 0.15
CA GLY A 31 -18.08 -7.56 0.37
C GLY A 31 -17.37 -6.41 1.13
N GLY A 32 -16.06 -6.50 1.36
CA GLY A 32 -15.26 -5.49 2.06
C GLY A 32 -15.28 -5.62 3.58
N TRP A 33 -14.78 -4.59 4.26
CA TRP A 33 -14.63 -4.60 5.72
C TRP A 33 -15.94 -4.88 6.47
N ARG A 34 -17.08 -4.47 5.93
CA ARG A 34 -18.40 -4.67 6.55
C ARG A 34 -18.78 -6.15 6.74
N GLU A 35 -18.31 -7.03 5.85
CA GLU A 35 -18.59 -8.46 5.92
C GLU A 35 -17.82 -9.14 7.07
N VAL A 36 -16.77 -8.52 7.57
CA VAL A 36 -15.97 -9.08 8.66
C VAL A 36 -16.69 -8.86 9.99
N GLN A 37 -17.49 -9.82 10.38
CA GLN A 37 -18.07 -9.93 11.72
C GLN A 37 -17.42 -11.13 12.43
N MET A 38 -17.18 -11.03 13.74
CA MET A 38 -16.46 -12.10 14.49
C MET A 38 -17.14 -13.46 14.35
N SER A 39 -18.48 -13.50 14.34
CA SER A 39 -19.25 -14.73 14.11
C SER A 39 -19.12 -15.25 12.66
N ALA A 40 -19.10 -14.37 11.67
CA ALA A 40 -18.90 -14.75 10.27
C ALA A 40 -17.48 -15.31 10.05
N VAL A 41 -16.47 -14.70 10.67
CA VAL A 41 -15.09 -15.20 10.64
C VAL A 41 -14.97 -16.58 11.29
N ALA A 42 -15.63 -16.77 12.43
CA ALA A 42 -15.68 -18.07 13.10
C ALA A 42 -16.25 -19.16 12.18
N THR A 43 -17.40 -18.89 11.57
CA THR A 43 -18.06 -19.82 10.63
C THR A 43 -17.17 -20.13 9.43
N GLU A 44 -16.59 -19.12 8.80
CA GLU A 44 -15.70 -19.26 7.63
C GLU A 44 -14.44 -20.07 7.97
N ALA A 45 -13.88 -19.86 9.18
CA ALA A 45 -12.70 -20.58 9.66
C ALA A 45 -13.01 -22.00 10.18
N GLY A 46 -14.29 -22.39 10.35
CA GLY A 46 -14.69 -23.63 10.97
C GLY A 46 -14.31 -23.70 12.46
N LEU A 47 -14.46 -22.58 13.17
CA LEU A 47 -14.14 -22.43 14.59
C LEU A 47 -15.34 -21.85 15.35
N SER A 48 -15.32 -21.91 16.69
CA SER A 48 -16.30 -21.19 17.50
C SER A 48 -15.99 -19.70 17.60
N THR A 49 -17.00 -18.86 17.80
CA THR A 49 -16.81 -17.43 18.04
C THR A 49 -15.93 -17.15 19.27
N GLY A 50 -16.04 -17.98 20.32
CA GLY A 50 -15.14 -17.90 21.47
C GLY A 50 -13.69 -18.15 21.12
N ALA A 51 -13.41 -19.07 20.18
CA ALA A 51 -12.06 -19.30 19.68
C ALA A 51 -11.50 -18.07 18.93
N VAL A 52 -12.32 -17.33 18.19
CA VAL A 52 -11.88 -16.08 17.54
C VAL A 52 -11.38 -15.08 18.59
N TYR A 53 -12.16 -14.86 19.68
CA TYR A 53 -11.79 -13.92 20.75
C TYR A 53 -10.54 -14.35 21.54
N LEU A 54 -10.19 -15.64 21.56
CA LEU A 54 -8.91 -16.08 22.13
C LEU A 54 -7.69 -15.64 21.31
N HIS A 55 -7.86 -15.38 20.03
CA HIS A 55 -6.80 -14.96 19.12
C HIS A 55 -6.81 -13.45 18.84
N PHE A 56 -7.99 -12.85 18.78
CA PHE A 56 -8.22 -11.46 18.48
C PHE A 56 -9.23 -10.88 19.48
N PRO A 57 -8.78 -10.11 20.49
CA PRO A 57 -9.65 -9.54 21.51
C PRO A 57 -10.77 -8.67 20.95
N SER A 58 -10.53 -8.02 19.79
CA SER A 58 -11.50 -7.18 19.10
C SER A 58 -11.54 -7.45 17.61
N LYS A 59 -12.60 -6.95 16.94
CA LYS A 59 -12.68 -6.91 15.48
C LYS A 59 -11.56 -6.07 14.89
N THR A 60 -11.25 -4.93 15.50
CA THR A 60 -10.20 -4.01 15.08
C THR A 60 -8.82 -4.68 15.10
N ASP A 61 -8.50 -5.49 16.13
CA ASP A 61 -7.26 -6.27 16.19
C ASP A 61 -7.14 -7.26 15.01
N LEU A 62 -8.25 -7.93 14.69
CA LEU A 62 -8.29 -8.83 13.54
C LEU A 62 -8.10 -8.08 12.21
N LEU A 63 -8.78 -6.95 12.02
CA LEU A 63 -8.65 -6.14 10.80
C LEU A 63 -7.23 -5.57 10.65
N ALA A 64 -6.64 -5.07 11.72
CA ALA A 64 -5.25 -4.60 11.74
C ALA A 64 -4.27 -5.72 11.36
N GLU A 65 -4.50 -6.95 11.85
CA GLU A 65 -3.68 -8.10 11.49
C GLU A 65 -3.86 -8.53 10.03
N VAL A 66 -5.08 -8.50 9.52
CA VAL A 66 -5.35 -8.72 8.08
C VAL A 66 -4.57 -7.71 7.26
N TYR A 67 -4.64 -6.43 7.64
CA TYR A 67 -3.90 -5.37 6.95
C TYR A 67 -2.40 -5.63 6.96
N ARG A 68 -1.82 -5.88 8.14
CA ARG A 68 -0.37 -6.18 8.29
C ARG A 68 0.06 -7.36 7.41
N THR A 69 -0.73 -8.42 7.40
CA THR A 69 -0.42 -9.63 6.63
C THR A 69 -0.44 -9.36 5.13
N GLN A 70 -1.48 -8.69 4.64
CA GLN A 70 -1.64 -8.43 3.21
C GLN A 70 -0.63 -7.38 2.73
N ALA A 71 -0.58 -6.22 3.37
CA ALA A 71 0.35 -5.14 3.01
C ALA A 71 1.81 -5.54 3.24
N GLY A 72 2.11 -6.33 4.28
CA GLY A 72 3.44 -6.87 4.53
C GLY A 72 3.92 -7.79 3.40
N THR A 73 3.04 -8.61 2.84
CA THR A 73 3.36 -9.44 1.66
C THR A 73 3.71 -8.57 0.44
N GLU A 74 2.94 -7.51 0.20
CA GLU A 74 3.20 -6.58 -0.90
C GLU A 74 4.53 -5.82 -0.69
N LEU A 75 4.76 -5.34 0.53
CA LEU A 75 6.00 -4.65 0.90
C LEU A 75 7.22 -5.55 0.74
N HIS A 76 7.12 -6.81 1.15
CA HIS A 76 8.20 -7.79 0.96
C HIS A 76 8.56 -7.98 -0.51
N VAL A 77 7.56 -8.13 -1.39
CA VAL A 77 7.78 -8.23 -2.84
C VAL A 77 8.49 -6.99 -3.38
N LEU A 78 8.04 -5.79 -2.99
CA LEU A 78 8.67 -4.54 -3.43
C LEU A 78 10.11 -4.42 -2.89
N THR A 79 10.36 -4.85 -1.65
CA THR A 79 11.71 -4.87 -1.06
C THR A 79 12.65 -5.76 -1.87
N LEU A 80 12.22 -6.99 -2.19
CA LEU A 80 13.01 -7.90 -3.03
C LEU A 80 13.32 -7.30 -4.42
N ILE A 81 12.35 -6.61 -5.03
CA ILE A 81 12.55 -5.92 -6.30
C ILE A 81 13.56 -4.77 -6.15
N ALA A 82 13.47 -3.99 -5.06
CA ALA A 82 14.36 -2.87 -4.81
C ALA A 82 15.83 -3.30 -4.59
N GLU A 83 16.05 -4.55 -4.19
CA GLU A 83 17.39 -5.12 -3.90
C GLU A 83 17.99 -5.88 -5.09
N GLN A 84 17.27 -6.03 -6.21
CA GLN A 84 17.80 -6.75 -7.37
C GLN A 84 19.03 -6.03 -7.98
N PRO A 85 20.06 -6.78 -8.43
CA PRO A 85 21.26 -6.22 -9.02
C PRO A 85 21.07 -5.88 -10.51
N VAL A 86 20.04 -5.07 -10.80
CA VAL A 86 19.67 -4.59 -12.15
C VAL A 86 19.50 -3.07 -12.13
N PRO A 87 19.47 -2.38 -13.30
CA PRO A 87 19.27 -0.94 -13.36
C PRO A 87 18.06 -0.45 -12.56
N ALA A 88 18.16 0.74 -11.97
CA ALA A 88 17.10 1.32 -11.16
C ALA A 88 15.79 1.52 -11.96
N ALA A 89 15.91 1.85 -13.24
CA ALA A 89 14.79 1.95 -14.15
C ALA A 89 14.00 0.63 -14.28
N ASP A 90 14.71 -0.50 -14.36
CA ASP A 90 14.06 -1.82 -14.44
C ASP A 90 13.40 -2.21 -13.13
N ARG A 91 14.04 -1.92 -11.98
CA ARG A 91 13.47 -2.12 -10.64
C ARG A 91 12.21 -1.28 -10.44
N LEU A 92 12.25 -0.01 -10.85
CA LEU A 92 11.10 0.88 -10.75
C LEU A 92 9.91 0.35 -11.57
N ARG A 93 10.17 -0.03 -12.84
CA ARG A 93 9.15 -0.63 -13.71
C ARG A 93 8.60 -1.91 -13.11
N ALA A 94 9.45 -2.79 -12.60
CA ALA A 94 9.04 -4.05 -11.98
C ALA A 94 8.19 -3.81 -10.72
N GLY A 95 8.56 -2.82 -9.88
CA GLY A 95 7.81 -2.45 -8.67
C GLY A 95 6.41 -1.94 -8.98
N ILE A 96 6.27 -1.02 -9.95
CA ILE A 96 4.98 -0.51 -10.40
C ILE A 96 4.12 -1.65 -10.96
N ASN A 97 4.69 -2.49 -11.83
CA ASN A 97 4.01 -3.64 -12.41
C ASN A 97 3.52 -4.63 -11.34
N ALA A 98 4.41 -5.02 -10.43
CA ALA A 98 4.08 -6.00 -9.38
C ALA A 98 2.92 -5.50 -8.52
N PHE A 99 2.97 -4.24 -8.05
CA PHE A 99 1.94 -3.65 -7.22
C PHE A 99 0.58 -3.60 -7.94
N ALA A 100 0.53 -3.06 -9.15
CA ALA A 100 -0.70 -2.90 -9.91
C ALA A 100 -1.32 -4.25 -10.32
N GLN A 101 -0.52 -5.20 -10.82
CA GLN A 101 -1.02 -6.52 -11.19
C GLN A 101 -1.58 -7.30 -10.00
N ARG A 102 -0.94 -7.20 -8.83
CA ARG A 102 -1.41 -7.89 -7.61
C ARG A 102 -2.71 -7.27 -7.12
N ALA A 103 -2.84 -5.94 -7.13
CA ALA A 103 -4.09 -5.25 -6.81
C ALA A 103 -5.23 -5.68 -7.75
N MET A 104 -4.96 -5.77 -9.05
CA MET A 104 -5.95 -6.17 -10.05
C MET A 104 -6.36 -7.66 -9.99
N ARG A 105 -5.54 -8.53 -9.40
CA ARG A 105 -5.92 -9.95 -9.18
C ARG A 105 -7.00 -10.12 -8.12
N LYS A 106 -7.01 -9.24 -7.10
CA LYS A 106 -7.97 -9.26 -5.97
C LYS A 106 -8.55 -7.86 -5.77
N PRO A 107 -9.31 -7.35 -6.75
CA PRO A 107 -9.68 -5.95 -6.81
C PRO A 107 -10.53 -5.51 -5.61
N ARG A 108 -11.41 -6.38 -5.09
CA ARG A 108 -12.23 -6.08 -3.93
C ARG A 108 -11.40 -5.93 -2.65
N LEU A 109 -10.44 -6.84 -2.45
CA LEU A 109 -9.51 -6.78 -1.32
C LEU A 109 -8.61 -5.54 -1.43
N ALA A 110 -8.04 -5.31 -2.62
CA ALA A 110 -7.17 -4.15 -2.86
C ALA A 110 -7.91 -2.83 -2.63
N TYR A 111 -9.17 -2.73 -3.07
CA TYR A 111 -10.02 -1.56 -2.82
C TYR A 111 -10.27 -1.36 -1.32
N ALA A 112 -10.58 -2.42 -0.58
CA ALA A 112 -10.78 -2.33 0.86
C ALA A 112 -9.52 -1.87 1.58
N LEU A 113 -8.36 -2.47 1.27
CA LEU A 113 -7.09 -2.11 1.90
C LEU A 113 -6.66 -0.67 1.59
N ALA A 114 -6.84 -0.22 0.35
CA ALA A 114 -6.33 1.08 -0.07
C ALA A 114 -7.29 2.25 0.21
N LEU A 115 -8.61 2.04 0.11
CA LEU A 115 -9.58 3.12 -0.08
C LEU A 115 -10.80 3.08 0.83
N GLU A 116 -11.24 1.91 1.34
CA GLU A 116 -12.40 1.87 2.21
C GLU A 116 -12.09 2.47 3.59
N PRO A 117 -13.00 3.31 4.11
CA PRO A 117 -12.90 3.78 5.50
C PRO A 117 -12.90 2.62 6.49
N THR A 118 -12.12 2.76 7.55
CA THR A 118 -12.01 1.76 8.62
C THR A 118 -11.76 2.44 9.96
N ASP A 119 -11.59 1.65 11.04
CA ASP A 119 -11.30 2.16 12.38
C ASP A 119 -9.93 2.83 12.43
N ILE A 120 -9.76 3.78 13.36
CA ILE A 120 -8.54 4.60 13.47
C ILE A 120 -7.27 3.75 13.65
N ASP A 121 -7.33 2.67 14.41
CA ASP A 121 -6.17 1.80 14.64
C ASP A 121 -5.74 1.07 13.36
N VAL A 122 -6.70 0.73 12.48
CA VAL A 122 -6.41 0.14 11.16
C VAL A 122 -5.87 1.20 10.21
N GLU A 123 -6.36 2.45 10.29
CA GLU A 123 -5.81 3.59 9.54
C GLU A 123 -4.35 3.87 9.92
N GLU A 124 -3.99 3.78 11.20
CA GLU A 124 -2.60 3.92 11.63
C GLU A 124 -1.70 2.85 11.00
N VAL A 125 -2.17 1.60 10.92
CA VAL A 125 -1.45 0.53 10.22
C VAL A 125 -1.34 0.84 8.73
N ARG A 126 -2.41 1.32 8.08
CA ARG A 126 -2.40 1.75 6.69
C ARG A 126 -1.35 2.83 6.43
N LEU A 127 -1.32 3.88 7.25
CA LEU A 127 -0.36 4.97 7.14
C LEU A 127 1.08 4.51 7.37
N HIS A 128 1.29 3.54 8.26
CA HIS A 128 2.61 2.92 8.42
C HIS A 128 3.06 2.27 7.12
N PHE A 129 2.26 1.40 6.51
CA PHE A 129 2.63 0.73 5.26
C PHE A 129 2.76 1.69 4.08
N HIS A 130 1.95 2.75 4.00
CA HIS A 130 2.11 3.79 2.97
C HIS A 130 3.51 4.43 3.04
N ARG A 131 4.01 4.71 4.25
CA ARG A 131 5.38 5.23 4.45
C ARG A 131 6.42 4.21 4.03
N GLU A 132 6.26 2.94 4.40
CA GLU A 132 7.21 1.88 4.06
C GLU A 132 7.28 1.64 2.53
N PHE A 133 6.15 1.65 1.83
CA PHE A 133 6.15 1.61 0.36
C PHE A 133 6.91 2.81 -0.24
N GLY A 134 6.68 4.02 0.28
CA GLY A 134 7.42 5.21 -0.12
C GLY A 134 8.92 5.08 0.10
N VAL A 135 9.35 4.47 1.21
CA VAL A 135 10.76 4.19 1.49
C VAL A 135 11.37 3.27 0.44
N GLN A 136 10.69 2.19 0.02
CA GLN A 136 11.24 1.27 -0.99
C GLN A 136 11.34 1.93 -2.37
N PHE A 137 10.32 2.66 -2.81
CA PHE A 137 10.41 3.43 -4.05
C PHE A 137 11.55 4.46 -4.00
N ARG A 138 11.70 5.16 -2.88
CA ARG A 138 12.80 6.10 -2.69
C ARG A 138 14.16 5.43 -2.81
N ARG A 139 14.38 4.24 -2.20
CA ARG A 139 15.65 3.48 -2.33
C ARG A 139 15.99 3.21 -3.81
N ILE A 140 15.00 2.82 -4.62
CA ILE A 140 15.19 2.62 -6.05
C ILE A 140 15.62 3.93 -6.72
N LEU A 141 14.93 5.04 -6.42
CA LEU A 141 15.20 6.35 -7.01
C LEU A 141 16.58 6.88 -6.60
N ASP A 142 16.93 6.81 -5.30
CA ASP A 142 18.23 7.23 -4.78
C ASP A 142 19.37 6.50 -5.49
N SER A 143 19.23 5.18 -5.69
CA SER A 143 20.23 4.40 -6.40
C SER A 143 20.33 4.76 -7.90
N GLY A 144 19.20 5.09 -8.55
CA GLY A 144 19.17 5.53 -9.94
C GLY A 144 19.79 6.92 -10.13
N VAL A 145 19.58 7.83 -9.17
CA VAL A 145 20.26 9.14 -9.17
C VAL A 145 21.77 8.94 -8.98
N ALA A 146 22.19 8.10 -8.05
CA ALA A 146 23.60 7.81 -7.82
C ALA A 146 24.28 7.16 -9.04
N ALA A 147 23.55 6.34 -9.80
CA ALA A 147 24.02 5.72 -11.05
C ALA A 147 23.91 6.63 -12.29
N GLY A 148 23.33 7.83 -12.16
CA GLY A 148 23.10 8.73 -13.30
C GLY A 148 21.95 8.33 -14.20
N GLU A 149 21.11 7.37 -13.81
CA GLU A 149 19.93 6.93 -14.56
C GLU A 149 18.78 7.94 -14.47
N PHE A 150 18.68 8.68 -13.36
CA PHE A 150 17.61 9.65 -13.08
C PHE A 150 18.18 11.02 -12.71
N THR A 151 17.43 12.07 -13.10
CA THR A 151 17.70 13.46 -12.70
C THR A 151 16.53 13.97 -11.88
N ILE A 152 16.57 13.75 -10.55
CA ILE A 152 15.47 14.04 -9.61
C ILE A 152 15.97 15.06 -8.59
N ALA A 153 15.20 16.12 -8.37
CA ALA A 153 15.53 17.15 -7.39
C ALA A 153 15.30 16.70 -5.93
N ASP A 154 14.23 15.94 -5.69
CA ASP A 154 13.88 15.36 -4.37
C ASP A 154 13.26 13.97 -4.59
N THR A 155 14.04 12.94 -4.29
CA THR A 155 13.62 11.53 -4.44
C THR A 155 12.51 11.15 -3.47
N ARG A 156 12.39 11.84 -2.33
CA ARG A 156 11.31 11.61 -1.36
C ARG A 156 9.98 12.07 -1.94
N VAL A 157 9.93 13.26 -2.54
CA VAL A 157 8.72 13.77 -3.20
C VAL A 157 8.37 12.90 -4.40
N ALA A 158 9.37 12.55 -5.24
CA ALA A 158 9.16 11.70 -6.40
C ALA A 158 8.59 10.32 -6.01
N ALA A 159 9.11 9.69 -4.95
CA ALA A 159 8.60 8.42 -4.45
C ALA A 159 7.14 8.53 -3.97
N ALA A 160 6.79 9.60 -3.26
CA ALA A 160 5.41 9.86 -2.84
C ALA A 160 4.47 10.07 -4.03
N CYS A 161 4.91 10.83 -5.05
CA CYS A 161 4.13 11.04 -6.28
C CYS A 161 3.94 9.73 -7.06
N ILE A 162 4.98 8.89 -7.16
CA ILE A 162 4.90 7.58 -7.84
C ILE A 162 3.91 6.69 -7.10
N PHE A 163 4.07 6.50 -5.80
CA PHE A 163 3.19 5.62 -5.03
C PHE A 163 1.75 6.15 -4.99
N GLY A 164 1.54 7.44 -4.75
CA GLY A 164 0.23 8.07 -4.82
C GLY A 164 -0.40 7.96 -6.21
N GLY A 165 0.37 8.17 -7.26
CA GLY A 165 -0.07 8.02 -8.65
C GLY A 165 -0.51 6.59 -8.99
N ILE A 166 0.20 5.57 -8.49
CA ILE A 166 -0.19 4.16 -8.65
C ILE A 166 -1.55 3.92 -7.96
N VAL A 167 -1.67 4.30 -6.68
CA VAL A 167 -2.90 4.08 -5.90
C VAL A 167 -4.08 4.79 -6.54
N GLU A 168 -3.93 6.06 -6.90
CA GLU A 168 -4.99 6.87 -7.53
C GLU A 168 -5.41 6.33 -8.90
N SER A 169 -4.44 5.90 -9.73
CA SER A 169 -4.72 5.30 -11.03
C SER A 169 -5.51 3.99 -10.94
N LEU A 170 -5.38 3.27 -9.83
CA LEU A 170 -6.11 2.03 -9.57
C LEU A 170 -7.53 2.28 -9.02
N LEU A 171 -7.82 3.48 -8.51
CA LEU A 171 -9.08 3.79 -7.82
C LEU A 171 -10.30 3.53 -8.71
N GLY A 172 -10.31 4.02 -9.94
CA GLY A 172 -11.40 3.80 -10.88
C GLY A 172 -11.62 2.31 -11.21
N PRO A 173 -10.60 1.59 -11.68
CA PRO A 173 -10.69 0.16 -11.97
C PRO A 173 -11.10 -0.71 -10.78
N LEU A 174 -10.49 -0.50 -9.61
CA LEU A 174 -10.80 -1.24 -8.40
C LEU A 174 -12.20 -0.92 -7.88
N GLY A 175 -12.58 0.37 -7.84
CA GLY A 175 -13.89 0.81 -7.39
C GLY A 175 -15.02 0.30 -8.28
N ALA A 176 -14.83 0.34 -9.59
CA ALA A 176 -15.81 -0.21 -10.54
C ALA A 176 -16.10 -1.70 -10.29
N THR A 177 -15.07 -2.48 -9.97
CA THR A 177 -15.21 -3.90 -9.64
C THR A 177 -15.74 -4.12 -8.22
N ALA A 178 -15.24 -3.35 -7.25
CA ALA A 178 -15.57 -3.51 -5.84
C ALA A 178 -17.02 -3.12 -5.51
N LEU A 179 -17.57 -2.10 -6.21
CA LEU A 179 -18.89 -1.54 -5.93
C LEU A 179 -19.98 -2.15 -6.82
N ALA A 180 -19.64 -2.84 -7.89
CA ALA A 180 -20.60 -3.38 -8.89
C ALA A 180 -21.31 -4.65 -8.42
N GLY A 181 -21.46 -5.03 -7.23
CA GLY A 181 -22.18 -6.23 -6.73
C GLY A 181 -22.32 -7.37 -7.76
N GLY A 182 -21.76 -8.51 -7.48
CA GLY A 182 -21.71 -9.80 -8.17
C GLY A 182 -22.08 -9.95 -9.66
N LYS A 183 -23.26 -9.57 -10.09
CA LYS A 183 -23.74 -9.78 -11.47
C LYS A 183 -23.39 -8.63 -12.44
N ALA A 184 -23.21 -7.42 -11.94
CA ALA A 184 -22.86 -6.25 -12.78
C ALA A 184 -21.34 -6.15 -13.02
N ALA A 185 -20.52 -6.80 -12.21
CA ALA A 185 -19.07 -6.82 -12.36
C ALA A 185 -18.62 -7.59 -13.61
N SER A 186 -19.35 -8.63 -14.00
CA SER A 186 -19.03 -9.45 -15.18
C SER A 186 -19.36 -8.80 -16.53
N ALA A 187 -20.24 -7.78 -16.54
CA ALA A 187 -20.67 -7.10 -17.76
C ALA A 187 -19.83 -5.87 -18.14
N ARG A 188 -19.06 -5.31 -17.21
CA ARG A 188 -18.12 -4.22 -17.50
C ARG A 188 -16.77 -4.79 -17.88
N ARG A 189 -16.31 -4.46 -19.10
CA ARG A 189 -14.96 -4.76 -19.57
C ARG A 189 -13.99 -4.26 -18.49
N GLN A 190 -13.29 -5.18 -17.80
CA GLN A 190 -12.22 -4.79 -16.89
C GLN A 190 -11.22 -3.95 -17.68
N PRO A 191 -10.77 -2.81 -17.14
CA PRO A 191 -9.70 -2.06 -17.77
C PRO A 191 -8.52 -3.00 -18.01
N ASP A 192 -7.89 -2.88 -19.16
CA ASP A 192 -6.69 -3.62 -19.46
C ASP A 192 -5.61 -3.22 -18.43
N ALA A 193 -5.36 -4.12 -17.48
CA ALA A 193 -4.38 -3.88 -16.43
C ALA A 193 -2.99 -3.53 -17.01
N THR A 194 -2.67 -4.10 -18.17
CA THR A 194 -1.41 -3.83 -18.86
C THR A 194 -1.37 -2.40 -19.37
N ALA A 195 -2.42 -1.94 -20.05
CA ALA A 195 -2.50 -0.58 -20.56
C ALA A 195 -2.47 0.47 -19.44
N LEU A 196 -3.14 0.19 -18.30
CA LEU A 196 -3.08 1.06 -17.13
C LEU A 196 -1.66 1.16 -16.57
N VAL A 197 -1.01 0.01 -16.38
CA VAL A 197 0.36 -0.05 -15.87
C VAL A 197 1.33 0.66 -16.80
N ASP A 198 1.24 0.41 -18.10
CA ASP A 198 2.09 1.05 -19.10
C ASP A 198 1.92 2.58 -19.09
N GLY A 199 0.67 3.06 -18.92
CA GLY A 199 0.38 4.49 -18.76
C GLY A 199 1.02 5.09 -17.52
N VAL A 200 0.91 4.44 -16.36
CA VAL A 200 1.54 4.87 -15.10
C VAL A 200 3.06 4.86 -15.23
N VAL A 201 3.63 3.79 -15.78
CA VAL A 201 5.07 3.67 -16.01
C VAL A 201 5.55 4.81 -16.93
N ALA A 202 4.89 5.02 -18.08
CA ALA A 202 5.25 6.08 -19.01
C ALA A 202 5.21 7.45 -18.34
N PHE A 203 4.16 7.76 -17.57
CA PHE A 203 4.04 9.01 -16.83
C PHE A 203 5.18 9.19 -15.83
N CYS A 204 5.47 8.17 -15.03
CA CYS A 204 6.56 8.23 -14.04
C CYS A 204 7.91 8.49 -14.72
N PHE A 205 8.24 7.75 -15.80
CA PHE A 205 9.51 7.92 -16.49
C PHE A 205 9.67 9.26 -17.20
N HIS A 206 8.59 9.85 -17.70
CA HIS A 206 8.64 11.23 -18.24
C HIS A 206 8.97 12.26 -17.15
N GLY A 207 8.46 12.07 -15.94
CA GLY A 207 8.73 12.94 -14.79
C GLY A 207 10.16 12.83 -14.23
N LEU A 208 10.83 11.70 -14.47
CA LEU A 208 12.17 11.41 -13.93
C LEU A 208 13.32 11.85 -14.83
N GLY A 209 13.04 12.32 -16.05
CA GLY A 209 14.05 12.53 -17.11
C GLY A 209 14.46 13.95 -17.44
N LYS A 210 13.88 15.00 -16.83
CA LYS A 210 14.27 16.40 -17.09
C LYS A 210 14.43 17.18 -15.78
N PRO A 211 15.53 17.96 -15.61
CA PRO A 211 15.63 18.84 -14.45
C PRO A 211 14.51 19.88 -14.51
N ALA A 212 13.77 20.01 -13.40
CA ALA A 212 12.79 21.11 -13.28
C ALA A 212 13.50 22.45 -13.47
N PRO A 213 12.89 23.42 -14.18
CA PRO A 213 13.47 24.73 -14.31
C PRO A 213 13.74 25.29 -12.92
N ARG A 214 14.99 25.72 -12.66
CA ARG A 214 15.34 26.37 -11.40
C ARG A 214 14.53 27.63 -11.29
N ASN A 215 13.70 27.74 -10.26
CA ASN A 215 13.10 29.02 -9.91
C ASN A 215 14.22 30.05 -9.75
N PRO A 216 14.14 31.24 -10.38
CA PRO A 216 15.13 32.28 -10.17
C PRO A 216 15.20 32.60 -8.67
N PRO A 217 16.40 32.88 -8.13
CA PRO A 217 16.54 33.18 -6.72
C PRO A 217 15.63 34.36 -6.38
N THR A 218 14.73 34.15 -5.43
CA THR A 218 13.86 35.21 -4.86
C THR A 218 14.78 36.32 -4.36
N LYS A 219 14.77 37.47 -5.03
CA LYS A 219 15.50 38.65 -4.57
C LYS A 219 15.02 38.96 -3.15
N ARG A 220 15.85 38.66 -2.17
CA ARG A 220 15.62 39.16 -0.79
C ARG A 220 15.44 40.66 -0.86
N ARG A 221 14.23 41.11 -0.59
CA ARG A 221 13.95 42.55 -0.46
C ARG A 221 14.79 43.04 0.71
N ALA A 222 15.78 43.87 0.40
CA ALA A 222 16.59 44.56 1.40
C ALA A 222 15.62 45.41 2.24
N VAL A 223 15.47 45.06 3.52
CA VAL A 223 14.76 45.88 4.48
C VAL A 223 15.64 47.13 4.70
N GLY A 224 15.21 48.21 4.07
CA GLY A 224 15.86 49.52 4.23
C GLY A 224 15.85 49.91 5.71
N ARG A 225 17.03 50.01 6.30
CA ARG A 225 17.21 50.70 7.57
C ARG A 225 16.90 52.20 7.33
N SER A 226 15.70 52.62 7.71
CA SER A 226 15.42 54.06 7.84
C SER A 226 16.25 54.61 9.00
N GLY A 227 17.27 55.41 8.63
CA GLY A 227 18.06 56.17 9.58
C GLY A 227 17.16 57.15 10.34
N ARG A 228 17.25 57.13 11.65
CA ARG A 228 16.83 58.20 12.53
C ARG A 228 17.82 59.34 12.34
N ALA A 229 17.40 60.43 11.70
CA ALA A 229 18.04 61.76 11.88
C ALA A 229 17.53 62.33 13.14
N LYS A 230 18.49 62.83 13.94
CA LYS A 230 18.26 63.73 15.08
C LYS A 230 17.94 65.13 14.52
N ASP A 231 16.99 65.77 15.13
CA ASP A 231 17.10 67.10 15.72
C ASP A 231 15.95 67.26 16.73
#